data_281dff06939c8e8e493f11e96b649938
#
_entry.id   281dff06939c8e8e493f11e96b649938
#
_cell.length_a   1.000
_cell.length_b   1.000
_cell.length_c   1.000
_cell.angle_alpha   90.00
_cell.angle_beta   90.00
_cell.angle_gamma   90.00
#
_symmetry.space_group_name_H-M   'P 1'
#
loop_
_entity.id
_entity.type
_entity.pdbx_description
1 polymer ?
#
loop_
_entity_poly.entity_id
_entity_poly.type
_entity_poly.pdbx_seq_one_letter_code
_entity_poly.pdbx_strand_id
1 'polypeptide(L)'
;VRFNVKPGQTVKIEFENTDDMDHNMIITKPGAREEVVMAALNLGEKGPELNYIPKSDKVLWSVPVISPHQKKTIEFTAPKEPGVYPYVCTYPGHGFVMYGAMYVNTTGKMPALEKDMNIPPNRRGAEMSDGEKHDDMHAGHKMPATPKPLHPYKPIAPYLYRVFIAGASPAAIAVSLPDNLSYCWDAGTCRLRFAWKGGFLDNSELWKGKGDVLAKVVGKVYFKDNAFPFRLAENGKEPVTAYKGYKLINRYPEFHYTI
;
A
#
# COMPACT_ATOMS: atom_id res chain seq x y z
N VAL A 1 -4.90 13.83 4.94
CA VAL A 1 -5.76 14.80 5.64
C VAL A 1 -5.62 14.61 7.15
N ARG A 2 -5.79 15.66 7.94
CA ARG A 2 -5.79 15.64 9.40
C ARG A 2 -6.84 16.61 9.89
N PHE A 3 -7.41 16.32 11.04
CA PHE A 3 -8.42 17.20 11.66
C PHE A 3 -8.37 17.07 13.17
N ASN A 4 -8.93 18.08 13.85
CA ASN A 4 -9.02 18.11 15.31
C ASN A 4 -10.48 17.99 15.77
N VAL A 5 -10.69 17.28 16.86
CA VAL A 5 -11.98 17.16 17.54
C VAL A 5 -11.79 17.29 19.06
N LYS A 6 -12.82 17.70 19.79
CA LYS A 6 -12.78 17.75 21.26
C LYS A 6 -13.01 16.36 21.85
N PRO A 7 -12.42 16.05 23.01
CA PRO A 7 -12.74 14.83 23.75
C PRO A 7 -14.24 14.68 24.00
N GLY A 8 -14.79 13.50 23.67
CA GLY A 8 -16.21 13.21 23.85
C GLY A 8 -17.15 13.88 22.84
N GLN A 9 -16.64 14.58 21.84
CA GLN A 9 -17.43 15.22 20.79
C GLN A 9 -18.07 14.16 19.88
N THR A 10 -19.34 14.35 19.49
CA THR A 10 -19.94 13.60 18.39
C THR A 10 -19.29 14.03 17.07
N VAL A 11 -18.77 13.07 16.32
CA VAL A 11 -18.07 13.26 15.05
C VAL A 11 -18.83 12.56 13.96
N LYS A 12 -19.14 13.28 12.89
CA LYS A 12 -19.72 12.72 11.67
C LYS A 12 -18.69 12.87 10.55
N ILE A 13 -18.32 11.74 9.94
CA ILE A 13 -17.40 11.72 8.80
C ILE A 13 -18.18 11.21 7.58
N GLU A 14 -18.22 12.02 6.54
CA GLU A 14 -18.59 11.57 5.21
C GLU A 14 -17.31 11.15 4.48
N PHE A 15 -17.19 9.87 4.19
CA PHE A 15 -16.09 9.30 3.43
C PHE A 15 -16.55 9.14 1.98
N GLU A 16 -15.94 9.90 1.09
CA GLU A 16 -16.18 9.88 -0.35
C GLU A 16 -14.95 9.29 -1.04
N ASN A 17 -15.19 8.31 -1.90
CA ASN A 17 -14.16 7.75 -2.76
C ASN A 17 -14.17 8.49 -4.11
N THR A 18 -13.22 9.42 -4.29
CA THR A 18 -13.04 10.19 -5.53
C THR A 18 -11.99 9.57 -6.45
N ASP A 19 -11.44 8.40 -6.09
CA ASP A 19 -10.44 7.66 -6.83
C ASP A 19 -11.12 6.59 -7.72
N ASP A 20 -10.38 6.06 -8.70
CA ASP A 20 -10.82 4.98 -9.58
C ASP A 20 -10.63 3.58 -8.97
N MET A 21 -10.10 3.49 -7.75
CA MET A 21 -9.87 2.24 -7.01
C MET A 21 -10.80 2.13 -5.80
N ASP A 22 -10.98 0.91 -5.31
CA ASP A 22 -11.70 0.65 -4.07
C ASP A 22 -10.92 1.12 -2.85
N HIS A 23 -11.62 1.72 -1.88
CA HIS A 23 -11.04 2.19 -0.62
C HIS A 23 -11.93 1.86 0.58
N ASN A 24 -11.30 1.67 1.72
CA ASN A 24 -11.95 1.67 3.03
C ASN A 24 -11.27 2.71 3.94
N MET A 25 -11.83 2.93 5.12
CA MET A 25 -11.21 3.75 6.15
C MET A 25 -11.35 3.09 7.52
N ILE A 26 -10.26 2.97 8.24
CA ILE A 26 -10.23 2.47 9.62
C ILE A 26 -9.60 3.52 10.51
N ILE A 27 -10.25 3.84 11.62
CA ILE A 27 -9.68 4.67 12.69
C ILE A 27 -9.17 3.74 13.78
N THR A 28 -7.91 3.92 14.17
CA THR A 28 -7.21 3.04 15.11
C THR A 28 -6.91 3.72 16.44
N LYS A 29 -6.61 2.91 17.45
CA LYS A 29 -5.98 3.39 18.69
C LYS A 29 -4.67 4.09 18.38
N PRO A 30 -4.20 5.00 19.27
CA PRO A 30 -2.88 5.64 19.14
C PRO A 30 -1.76 4.62 18.93
N GLY A 31 -0.88 4.88 17.94
CA GLY A 31 0.26 4.04 17.60
C GLY A 31 -0.05 2.72 16.90
N ALA A 32 -1.31 2.35 16.71
CA ALA A 32 -1.70 1.03 16.22
C ALA A 32 -1.81 0.91 14.69
N ARG A 33 -1.58 1.99 13.93
CA ARG A 33 -1.80 2.03 12.48
C ARG A 33 -1.08 0.89 11.74
N GLU A 34 0.21 0.75 11.95
CA GLU A 34 1.02 -0.23 11.21
C GLU A 34 0.63 -1.67 11.52
N GLU A 35 0.34 -1.94 12.80
CA GLU A 35 -0.13 -3.26 13.21
C GLU A 35 -1.47 -3.61 12.57
N VAL A 36 -2.42 -2.67 12.52
CA VAL A 36 -3.72 -2.88 11.86
C VAL A 36 -3.55 -3.09 10.35
N VAL A 37 -2.66 -2.33 9.70
CA VAL A 37 -2.33 -2.54 8.28
C VAL A 37 -1.77 -3.94 8.04
N MET A 38 -0.84 -4.39 8.87
CA MET A 38 -0.27 -5.73 8.75
C MET A 38 -1.30 -6.82 9.03
N ALA A 39 -2.16 -6.62 10.02
CA ALA A 39 -3.27 -7.55 10.29
C ALA A 39 -4.25 -7.64 9.12
N ALA A 40 -4.55 -6.53 8.46
CA ALA A 40 -5.40 -6.51 7.27
C ALA A 40 -4.76 -7.25 6.08
N LEU A 41 -3.45 -7.05 5.84
CA LEU A 41 -2.72 -7.78 4.80
C LEU A 41 -2.71 -9.29 5.06
N ASN A 42 -2.64 -9.70 6.33
CA ASN A 42 -2.67 -11.11 6.73
C ASN A 42 -4.04 -11.79 6.63
N LEU A 43 -5.10 -11.05 6.29
CA LEU A 43 -6.42 -11.64 6.02
C LEU A 43 -6.41 -12.54 4.77
N GLY A 44 -5.49 -12.28 3.83
CA GLY A 44 -5.33 -13.07 2.61
C GLY A 44 -6.65 -13.19 1.83
N GLU A 45 -7.06 -14.41 1.54
CA GLU A 45 -8.30 -14.69 0.78
C GLU A 45 -9.58 -14.21 1.47
N LYS A 46 -9.57 -14.05 2.79
CA LYS A 46 -10.71 -13.53 3.56
C LYS A 46 -10.80 -11.99 3.53
N GLY A 47 -9.80 -11.33 2.98
CA GLY A 47 -9.74 -9.88 2.93
C GLY A 47 -10.98 -9.24 2.31
N PRO A 48 -11.41 -9.62 1.09
CA PRO A 48 -12.59 -9.05 0.44
C PRO A 48 -13.88 -9.24 1.27
N GLU A 49 -14.12 -10.44 1.80
CA GLU A 49 -15.29 -10.76 2.62
C GLU A 49 -15.34 -9.88 3.88
N LEU A 50 -14.19 -9.62 4.49
CA LEU A 50 -14.06 -8.79 5.69
C LEU A 50 -13.83 -7.31 5.37
N ASN A 51 -13.97 -6.89 4.10
CA ASN A 51 -13.70 -5.51 3.67
C ASN A 51 -12.29 -5.02 4.06
N TYR A 52 -11.33 -5.95 4.19
CA TYR A 52 -9.97 -5.71 4.68
C TYR A 52 -9.92 -5.07 6.07
N ILE A 53 -10.95 -5.29 6.90
CA ILE A 53 -11.04 -4.81 8.28
C ILE A 53 -10.69 -5.97 9.21
N PRO A 54 -9.50 -5.97 9.84
CA PRO A 54 -9.11 -7.05 10.74
C PRO A 54 -9.89 -6.99 12.05
N LYS A 55 -10.22 -8.16 12.60
CA LYS A 55 -10.78 -8.26 13.96
C LYS A 55 -9.65 -7.97 14.97
N SER A 56 -9.64 -6.77 15.50
CA SER A 56 -8.64 -6.30 16.46
C SER A 56 -9.28 -5.29 17.41
N ASP A 57 -8.91 -5.35 18.69
CA ASP A 57 -9.28 -4.35 19.69
C ASP A 57 -8.66 -2.97 19.42
N LYS A 58 -7.74 -2.89 18.45
CA LYS A 58 -7.08 -1.67 18.01
C LYS A 58 -7.85 -0.92 16.92
N VAL A 59 -8.84 -1.55 16.31
CA VAL A 59 -9.79 -0.92 15.39
C VAL A 59 -10.91 -0.30 16.22
N LEU A 60 -11.08 1.02 16.12
CA LEU A 60 -12.11 1.75 16.85
C LEU A 60 -13.37 1.94 16.02
N TRP A 61 -13.23 2.44 14.79
CA TRP A 61 -14.33 2.63 13.85
C TRP A 61 -13.84 2.37 12.43
N SER A 62 -14.76 1.99 11.57
CA SER A 62 -14.42 1.66 10.20
C SER A 62 -15.54 2.01 9.22
N VAL A 63 -15.15 2.37 8.02
CA VAL A 63 -15.99 2.37 6.82
C VAL A 63 -15.56 1.16 6.00
N PRO A 64 -16.49 0.27 5.61
CA PRO A 64 -16.19 -0.85 4.72
C PRO A 64 -15.67 -0.35 3.38
N VAL A 65 -15.20 -1.27 2.54
CA VAL A 65 -14.81 -0.95 1.18
C VAL A 65 -15.97 -0.29 0.43
N ILE A 66 -15.69 0.84 -0.18
CA ILE A 66 -16.58 1.52 -1.12
C ILE A 66 -15.89 1.66 -2.47
N SER A 67 -16.65 1.46 -3.52
CA SER A 67 -16.17 1.56 -4.91
C SER A 67 -16.04 3.02 -5.36
N PRO A 68 -15.41 3.27 -6.52
CA PRO A 68 -15.29 4.61 -7.10
C PRO A 68 -16.60 5.40 -7.07
N HIS A 69 -16.49 6.68 -6.74
CA HIS A 69 -17.59 7.66 -6.67
C HIS A 69 -18.70 7.35 -5.67
N GLN A 70 -18.49 6.39 -4.77
CA GLN A 70 -19.41 6.13 -3.66
C GLN A 70 -19.06 6.96 -2.42
N LYS A 71 -20.09 7.19 -1.60
CA LYS A 71 -19.98 7.87 -0.31
C LYS A 71 -20.54 7.01 0.81
N LYS A 72 -19.92 7.10 1.97
CA LYS A 72 -20.46 6.48 3.19
C LYS A 72 -20.20 7.38 4.39
N THR A 73 -21.23 7.54 5.21
CA THR A 73 -21.14 8.31 6.45
C THR A 73 -21.01 7.39 7.65
N ILE A 74 -20.13 7.72 8.57
CA ILE A 74 -20.10 7.16 9.93
C ILE A 74 -20.26 8.25 10.96
N GLU A 75 -20.87 7.91 12.08
CA GLU A 75 -21.01 8.79 13.24
C GLU A 75 -20.52 8.05 14.48
N PHE A 76 -19.76 8.74 15.30
CA PHE A 76 -19.21 8.16 16.54
C PHE A 76 -18.92 9.27 17.56
N THR A 77 -18.72 8.86 18.81
CA THR A 77 -18.24 9.78 19.85
C THR A 77 -16.72 9.68 19.95
N ALA A 78 -16.03 10.81 19.79
CA ALA A 78 -14.58 10.87 19.92
C ALA A 78 -14.13 10.36 21.31
N PRO A 79 -12.94 9.73 21.41
CA PRO A 79 -12.41 9.30 22.68
C PRO A 79 -12.36 10.44 23.71
N LYS A 80 -12.55 10.12 24.98
CA LYS A 80 -12.38 11.09 26.09
C LYS A 80 -10.91 11.40 26.34
N GLU A 81 -10.03 10.45 26.04
CA GLU A 81 -8.59 10.58 26.22
C GLU A 81 -7.99 11.42 25.08
N PRO A 82 -7.31 12.53 25.38
CA PRO A 82 -6.56 13.28 24.39
C PRO A 82 -5.47 12.41 23.73
N GLY A 83 -5.28 12.58 22.44
CA GLY A 83 -4.28 11.79 21.72
C GLY A 83 -4.37 11.93 20.20
N VAL A 84 -3.51 11.19 19.52
CA VAL A 84 -3.50 11.10 18.07
C VAL A 84 -4.06 9.73 17.67
N TYR A 85 -5.18 9.74 16.98
CA TYR A 85 -5.89 8.56 16.51
C TYR A 85 -5.72 8.47 14.99
N PRO A 86 -4.82 7.61 14.51
CA PRO A 86 -4.60 7.45 13.09
C PRO A 86 -5.81 6.87 12.39
N TYR A 87 -6.02 7.28 11.15
CA TYR A 87 -6.90 6.57 10.23
C TYR A 87 -6.14 6.15 8.98
N VAL A 88 -6.57 5.07 8.36
CA VAL A 88 -5.82 4.42 7.29
C VAL A 88 -6.76 3.66 6.36
N CYS A 89 -6.43 3.62 5.07
CA CYS A 89 -7.00 2.67 4.13
C CYS A 89 -6.25 1.35 4.25
N THR A 90 -6.96 0.25 4.49
CA THR A 90 -6.36 -1.09 4.60
C THR A 90 -6.59 -1.96 3.36
N TYR A 91 -7.16 -1.38 2.30
CA TYR A 91 -7.17 -2.04 0.99
C TYR A 91 -5.73 -2.42 0.59
N PRO A 92 -5.50 -3.60 -0.02
CA PRO A 92 -4.14 -4.11 -0.24
C PRO A 92 -3.20 -3.11 -0.89
N GLY A 93 -2.08 -2.85 -0.23
CA GLY A 93 -1.04 -1.91 -0.69
C GLY A 93 -1.26 -0.46 -0.26
N HIS A 94 -2.47 -0.03 0.10
CA HIS A 94 -2.77 1.38 0.40
C HIS A 94 -2.31 1.82 1.79
N GLY A 95 -2.27 0.93 2.77
CA GLY A 95 -2.04 1.26 4.17
C GLY A 95 -0.73 1.97 4.50
N PHE A 96 0.25 1.89 3.60
CA PHE A 96 1.55 2.55 3.77
C PHE A 96 1.58 3.98 3.24
N VAL A 97 0.64 4.36 2.37
CA VAL A 97 0.64 5.66 1.68
C VAL A 97 -0.66 6.45 1.88
N MET A 98 -1.76 5.78 2.25
CA MET A 98 -3.08 6.38 2.43
C MET A 98 -3.51 6.36 3.89
N TYR A 99 -3.02 7.32 4.65
CA TYR A 99 -3.33 7.49 6.06
C TYR A 99 -3.39 8.96 6.46
N GLY A 100 -3.93 9.21 7.63
CA GLY A 100 -4.01 10.52 8.25
C GLY A 100 -4.26 10.40 9.74
N ALA A 101 -4.63 11.51 10.38
CA ALA A 101 -4.83 11.52 11.82
C ALA A 101 -5.99 12.40 12.28
N MET A 102 -6.75 11.88 13.22
CA MET A 102 -7.67 12.62 14.06
C MET A 102 -6.95 12.99 15.36
N TYR A 103 -6.83 14.28 15.62
CA TYR A 103 -6.29 14.82 16.86
C TYR A 103 -7.42 15.08 17.85
N VAL A 104 -7.38 14.42 19.00
CA VAL A 104 -8.35 14.63 20.08
C VAL A 104 -7.71 15.49 21.13
N ASN A 105 -8.12 16.78 21.20
CA ASN A 105 -7.68 17.70 22.26
C ASN A 105 -8.63 18.89 22.37
N THR A 106 -8.51 19.64 23.49
CA THR A 106 -9.34 20.83 23.75
C THR A 106 -8.77 22.11 23.15
N THR A 107 -7.50 22.09 22.75
CA THR A 107 -6.77 23.30 22.31
C THR A 107 -6.90 23.58 20.82
N GLY A 108 -7.36 22.61 20.02
CA GLY A 108 -7.35 22.69 18.56
C GLY A 108 -5.96 22.62 17.93
N LYS A 109 -4.91 22.48 18.75
CA LYS A 109 -3.51 22.48 18.25
C LYS A 109 -3.17 21.15 17.60
N MET A 110 -2.53 21.24 16.45
CA MET A 110 -1.90 20.13 15.72
C MET A 110 -0.45 20.51 15.41
N PRO A 111 0.46 19.56 15.19
CA PRO A 111 1.83 19.85 14.73
C PRO A 111 1.81 20.71 13.46
N ALA A 112 2.88 21.46 13.19
CA ALA A 112 3.05 22.10 11.89
C ALA A 112 2.98 21.03 10.78
N LEU A 113 2.37 21.35 9.64
CA LEU A 113 2.08 20.36 8.60
C LEU A 113 3.34 19.62 8.12
N GLU A 114 4.43 20.37 7.95
CA GLU A 114 5.72 19.86 7.46
C GLU A 114 6.38 18.88 8.46
N LYS A 115 6.02 19.01 9.75
CA LYS A 115 6.59 18.23 10.85
C LYS A 115 5.65 17.13 11.36
N ASP A 116 4.47 17.00 10.76
CA ASP A 116 3.47 16.03 11.22
C ASP A 116 3.78 14.63 10.73
N MET A 117 4.32 13.79 11.61
CA MET A 117 4.67 12.40 11.31
C MET A 117 3.45 11.48 11.15
N ASN A 118 2.25 11.96 11.51
CA ASN A 118 1.01 11.17 11.44
C ASN A 118 0.30 11.26 10.08
N ILE A 119 0.89 11.96 9.12
CA ILE A 119 0.41 12.04 7.75
C ILE A 119 1.52 11.63 6.76
N PRO A 120 1.15 11.17 5.55
CA PRO A 120 2.14 10.75 4.56
C PRO A 120 3.12 11.87 4.21
N PRO A 121 4.41 11.57 4.01
CA PRO A 121 5.42 12.57 3.71
C PRO A 121 5.11 13.45 2.50
N ASN A 122 4.52 12.89 1.45
CA ASN A 122 4.13 13.61 0.24
C ASN A 122 2.97 14.60 0.45
N ARG A 123 2.32 14.56 1.61
CA ARG A 123 1.22 15.47 1.97
C ARG A 123 1.59 16.47 3.08
N ARG A 124 2.88 16.58 3.40
CA ARG A 124 3.39 17.51 4.42
C ARG A 124 3.80 18.88 3.86
N GLY A 125 3.72 19.10 2.57
CA GLY A 125 4.16 20.34 1.93
C GLY A 125 3.04 21.04 1.17
N ALA A 126 2.48 22.09 1.69
CA ALA A 126 1.45 23.00 1.22
C ALA A 126 0.06 22.75 1.82
N GLU A 127 -0.50 23.82 2.40
CA GLU A 127 -1.93 23.89 2.72
C GLU A 127 -2.71 23.74 1.40
N MET A 128 -3.51 22.70 1.31
CA MET A 128 -4.55 22.67 0.29
C MET A 128 -5.64 23.63 0.75
N SER A 129 -5.77 24.76 0.09
CA SER A 129 -6.90 25.65 0.25
C SER A 129 -8.17 24.88 -0.09
N ASP A 130 -9.13 24.87 0.84
CA ASP A 130 -10.49 24.41 0.58
C ASP A 130 -11.04 25.19 -0.61
N GLY A 131 -11.23 24.54 -1.74
CA GLY A 131 -12.01 25.12 -2.83
C GLY A 131 -11.44 25.09 -4.24
N GLU A 132 -10.47 24.28 -4.59
CA GLU A 132 -10.12 24.14 -6.01
C GLU A 132 -10.75 22.88 -6.63
N LYS A 133 -11.67 23.17 -7.56
CA LYS A 133 -12.27 22.22 -8.48
C LYS A 133 -11.17 21.48 -9.24
N HIS A 134 -11.32 20.16 -9.37
CA HIS A 134 -10.57 19.36 -10.32
C HIS A 134 -10.90 19.82 -11.75
N ASP A 135 -10.09 20.74 -12.27
CA ASP A 135 -10.01 21.02 -13.69
C ASP A 135 -8.57 20.73 -14.14
N ASP A 136 -8.47 19.78 -15.06
CA ASP A 136 -7.38 19.51 -15.99
C ASP A 136 -5.92 19.71 -15.52
N MET A 137 -5.32 18.70 -14.89
CA MET A 137 -3.86 18.60 -14.75
C MET A 137 -3.16 17.96 -15.96
N HIS A 138 -3.51 18.37 -17.17
CA HIS A 138 -2.79 18.03 -18.38
C HIS A 138 -2.21 19.23 -19.14
N ALA A 139 -1.84 20.32 -18.48
CA ALA A 139 -1.18 21.44 -19.13
C ALA A 139 0.11 21.84 -18.38
N GLY A 140 1.25 21.38 -18.90
CA GLY A 140 2.45 22.22 -19.03
C GLY A 140 3.25 22.58 -17.78
N HIS A 141 3.53 21.68 -16.84
CA HIS A 141 4.58 21.93 -15.85
C HIS A 141 5.97 21.66 -16.43
N LYS A 142 6.71 22.71 -16.77
CA LYS A 142 8.17 22.64 -16.95
C LYS A 142 8.77 22.25 -15.61
N MET A 143 9.25 21.01 -15.50
CA MET A 143 9.96 20.50 -14.34
C MET A 143 11.24 21.31 -14.10
N PRO A 144 11.57 21.70 -12.84
CA PRO A 144 12.89 22.24 -12.53
C PRO A 144 13.97 21.20 -12.82
N ALA A 145 15.11 21.64 -13.35
CA ALA A 145 16.21 20.79 -13.83
C ALA A 145 17.03 20.08 -12.74
N THR A 146 16.64 20.11 -11.49
CA THR A 146 17.30 19.36 -10.41
C THR A 146 16.39 18.23 -9.95
N PRO A 147 16.83 16.96 -10.01
CA PRO A 147 16.09 15.85 -9.44
C PRO A 147 15.90 16.09 -7.94
N LYS A 148 14.66 16.33 -7.50
CA LYS A 148 14.36 16.25 -6.08
C LYS A 148 14.68 14.83 -5.63
N PRO A 149 15.38 14.64 -4.48
CA PRO A 149 15.67 13.30 -4.00
C PRO A 149 14.34 12.53 -3.87
N LEU A 150 14.26 11.42 -4.57
CA LEU A 150 13.17 10.46 -4.46
C LEU A 150 13.00 10.12 -2.99
N HIS A 151 11.78 10.25 -2.52
CA HIS A 151 11.21 9.95 -1.22
C HIS A 151 12.21 9.52 -0.12
N PRO A 152 12.24 10.16 1.06
CA PRO A 152 13.15 9.82 2.15
C PRO A 152 12.87 8.44 2.78
N TYR A 153 11.78 7.78 2.42
CA TYR A 153 11.46 6.44 2.89
C TYR A 153 12.31 5.40 2.17
N LYS A 154 13.24 4.82 2.91
CA LYS A 154 13.98 3.63 2.48
C LYS A 154 13.32 2.41 3.14
N PRO A 155 12.65 1.56 2.40
CA PRO A 155 12.08 0.34 2.97
C PRO A 155 13.20 -0.54 3.51
N ILE A 156 13.00 -1.10 4.72
CA ILE A 156 13.95 -2.02 5.34
C ILE A 156 13.57 -3.43 4.89
N ALA A 157 14.50 -4.13 4.25
CA ALA A 157 14.31 -5.52 3.84
C ALA A 157 14.06 -6.46 5.07
N PRO A 158 13.25 -7.52 4.94
CA PRO A 158 12.55 -7.93 3.73
C PRO A 158 11.28 -7.10 3.47
N TYR A 159 11.00 -6.86 2.20
CA TYR A 159 9.74 -6.27 1.74
C TYR A 159 9.41 -6.78 0.33
N LEU A 160 8.14 -6.70 -0.05
CA LEU A 160 7.68 -7.06 -1.38
C LEU A 160 7.03 -5.88 -2.08
N TYR A 161 7.06 -5.92 -3.42
CA TYR A 161 6.50 -4.90 -4.27
C TYR A 161 5.87 -5.52 -5.52
N ARG A 162 4.59 -5.21 -5.77
CA ARG A 162 3.89 -5.67 -6.98
C ARG A 162 4.02 -4.61 -8.06
N VAL A 163 4.58 -5.00 -9.18
CA VAL A 163 4.80 -4.11 -10.33
C VAL A 163 5.01 -4.95 -11.58
N PHE A 164 4.69 -4.42 -12.73
CA PHE A 164 5.01 -5.06 -14.00
C PHE A 164 6.52 -5.03 -14.22
N ILE A 165 7.13 -6.20 -14.29
CA ILE A 165 8.59 -6.37 -14.41
C ILE A 165 8.92 -7.03 -15.74
N ALA A 166 9.91 -6.50 -16.45
CA ALA A 166 10.39 -7.09 -17.69
C ALA A 166 10.81 -8.56 -17.49
N GLY A 167 10.28 -9.46 -18.30
CA GLY A 167 10.58 -10.89 -18.25
C GLY A 167 9.76 -11.73 -17.28
N ALA A 168 8.74 -11.15 -16.65
CA ALA A 168 7.74 -11.86 -15.84
C ALA A 168 6.32 -11.55 -16.35
N SER A 169 5.31 -12.30 -15.86
CA SER A 169 3.91 -12.02 -16.16
C SER A 169 3.42 -10.72 -15.47
N PRO A 170 2.25 -10.18 -15.85
CA PRO A 170 1.66 -9.04 -15.17
C PRO A 170 1.41 -9.26 -13.66
N ALA A 171 1.42 -10.50 -13.20
CA ALA A 171 1.25 -10.87 -11.80
C ALA A 171 2.59 -10.98 -11.02
N ALA A 172 3.64 -10.32 -11.47
CA ALA A 172 4.95 -10.35 -10.84
C ALA A 172 4.96 -9.73 -9.45
N ILE A 173 5.70 -10.35 -8.54
CA ILE A 173 5.95 -9.88 -7.17
C ILE A 173 7.46 -9.84 -6.97
N ALA A 174 8.03 -8.66 -6.83
CA ALA A 174 9.43 -8.50 -6.47
C ALA A 174 9.58 -8.53 -4.95
N VAL A 175 10.56 -9.25 -4.47
CA VAL A 175 10.89 -9.36 -3.04
C VAL A 175 12.32 -8.89 -2.84
N SER A 176 12.50 -7.92 -1.97
CA SER A 176 13.83 -7.49 -1.50
C SER A 176 14.15 -8.20 -0.20
N LEU A 177 15.32 -8.77 -0.15
CA LEU A 177 15.89 -9.44 1.01
C LEU A 177 17.05 -8.63 1.60
N PRO A 178 17.50 -8.93 2.83
CA PRO A 178 18.76 -8.40 3.34
C PRO A 178 19.93 -8.65 2.39
N ASP A 179 21.05 -7.96 2.61
CA ASP A 179 22.30 -8.09 1.85
C ASP A 179 22.19 -7.76 0.35
N ASN A 180 21.24 -6.88 -0.01
CA ASN A 180 20.95 -6.48 -1.39
C ASN A 180 20.61 -7.66 -2.32
N LEU A 181 20.04 -8.71 -1.76
CA LEU A 181 19.50 -9.82 -2.52
C LEU A 181 18.02 -9.52 -2.84
N SER A 182 17.59 -9.95 -4.03
CA SER A 182 16.21 -9.79 -4.45
C SER A 182 15.80 -10.90 -5.40
N TYR A 183 14.50 -11.15 -5.48
CA TYR A 183 13.96 -12.11 -6.45
C TYR A 183 12.58 -11.67 -6.95
N CYS A 184 12.20 -12.20 -8.10
CA CYS A 184 10.87 -12.06 -8.68
C CYS A 184 10.14 -13.39 -8.61
N TRP A 185 9.06 -13.42 -7.83
CA TRP A 185 8.06 -14.48 -7.88
C TRP A 185 6.98 -14.10 -8.89
N ASP A 186 6.71 -14.96 -9.83
CA ASP A 186 5.67 -14.75 -10.83
C ASP A 186 4.40 -15.50 -10.42
N ALA A 187 3.44 -14.79 -9.86
CA ALA A 187 2.18 -15.36 -9.41
C ALA A 187 1.30 -15.86 -10.57
N GLY A 188 1.50 -15.34 -11.78
CA GLY A 188 0.78 -15.82 -12.97
C GLY A 188 1.25 -17.20 -13.46
N THR A 189 2.48 -17.59 -13.10
CA THR A 189 3.08 -18.86 -13.46
C THR A 189 3.50 -19.68 -12.25
N CYS A 190 3.21 -19.20 -11.04
CA CYS A 190 3.51 -19.82 -9.74
C CYS A 190 4.95 -20.29 -9.62
N ARG A 191 5.92 -19.44 -9.98
CA ARG A 191 7.34 -19.81 -9.95
C ARG A 191 8.29 -18.65 -9.68
N LEU A 192 9.49 -18.97 -9.19
CA LEU A 192 10.61 -18.04 -9.12
C LEU A 192 11.12 -17.77 -10.55
N ARG A 193 11.04 -16.54 -11.02
CA ARG A 193 11.45 -16.19 -12.40
C ARG A 193 12.90 -15.82 -12.50
N PHE A 194 13.39 -14.99 -11.60
CA PHE A 194 14.80 -14.60 -11.55
C PHE A 194 15.16 -14.08 -10.15
N ALA A 195 16.45 -14.16 -9.85
CA ALA A 195 17.03 -13.56 -8.65
C ALA A 195 18.25 -12.72 -9.03
N TRP A 196 18.45 -11.64 -8.26
CA TRP A 196 19.54 -10.69 -8.53
C TRP A 196 20.14 -10.14 -7.25
N LYS A 197 21.33 -9.56 -7.38
CA LYS A 197 22.05 -8.87 -6.31
C LYS A 197 22.38 -7.46 -6.74
N GLY A 198 22.26 -6.51 -5.81
CA GLY A 198 22.50 -5.09 -6.05
C GLY A 198 21.28 -4.23 -5.73
N GLY A 199 21.00 -3.19 -6.52
CA GLY A 199 19.80 -2.37 -6.37
C GLY A 199 18.52 -3.16 -6.60
N PHE A 200 17.37 -2.61 -6.19
CA PHE A 200 16.09 -3.32 -6.27
C PHE A 200 15.45 -3.19 -7.66
N LEU A 201 14.65 -2.18 -7.88
CA LEU A 201 13.96 -1.93 -9.14
C LEU A 201 14.03 -0.45 -9.51
N ASP A 202 14.20 -0.16 -10.80
CA ASP A 202 13.93 1.14 -11.38
C ASP A 202 12.52 1.14 -11.99
N ASN A 203 11.63 1.90 -11.36
CA ASN A 203 10.26 2.15 -11.79
C ASN A 203 9.99 3.64 -12.01
N SER A 204 11.02 4.44 -12.17
CA SER A 204 10.94 5.89 -12.32
C SER A 204 10.05 6.33 -13.47
N GLU A 205 10.03 5.59 -14.58
CA GLU A 205 9.17 5.88 -15.73
C GLU A 205 7.68 5.61 -15.45
N LEU A 206 7.38 4.59 -14.65
CA LEU A 206 6.00 4.31 -14.21
C LEU A 206 5.41 5.47 -13.40
N TRP A 207 6.24 6.11 -12.56
CA TRP A 207 5.82 7.25 -11.75
C TRP A 207 5.60 8.53 -12.57
N LYS A 208 6.01 8.53 -13.83
CA LYS A 208 5.73 9.63 -14.78
C LYS A 208 4.42 9.43 -15.55
N GLY A 209 3.60 8.46 -15.14
CA GLY A 209 2.30 8.18 -15.76
C GLY A 209 2.37 7.39 -17.07
N LYS A 210 3.49 6.75 -17.37
CA LYS A 210 3.64 5.87 -18.53
C LYS A 210 3.26 4.44 -18.16
N GLY A 211 1.99 4.11 -18.21
CA GLY A 211 1.42 2.83 -17.76
C GLY A 211 1.87 1.57 -18.51
N ASP A 212 2.47 1.73 -19.69
CA ASP A 212 2.97 0.65 -20.55
C ASP A 212 4.46 0.34 -20.38
N VAL A 213 5.14 1.05 -19.49
CA VAL A 213 6.56 0.83 -19.20
C VAL A 213 6.71 -0.20 -18.08
N LEU A 214 7.62 -1.15 -18.28
CA LEU A 214 7.94 -2.19 -17.29
C LEU A 214 9.07 -1.73 -16.37
N ALA A 215 8.97 -2.07 -15.08
CA ALA A 215 10.06 -1.88 -14.12
C ALA A 215 11.28 -2.70 -14.52
N LYS A 216 12.47 -2.13 -14.30
CA LYS A 216 13.75 -2.76 -14.63
C LYS A 216 14.48 -3.17 -13.37
N VAL A 217 15.10 -4.34 -13.40
CA VAL A 217 15.98 -4.80 -12.32
C VAL A 217 17.23 -3.92 -12.27
N VAL A 218 17.55 -3.42 -11.06
CA VAL A 218 18.78 -2.64 -10.80
C VAL A 218 19.77 -3.54 -10.07
N GLY A 219 20.61 -4.23 -10.85
CA GLY A 219 21.61 -5.14 -10.31
C GLY A 219 21.94 -6.26 -11.26
N LYS A 220 22.76 -7.20 -10.77
CA LYS A 220 23.20 -8.36 -11.57
C LYS A 220 22.28 -9.54 -11.32
N VAL A 221 21.55 -9.96 -12.36
CA VAL A 221 20.78 -11.22 -12.35
C VAL A 221 21.76 -12.39 -12.39
N TYR A 222 21.66 -13.27 -11.41
CA TYR A 222 22.50 -14.47 -11.30
C TYR A 222 21.72 -15.79 -11.45
N PHE A 223 20.39 -15.72 -11.37
CA PHE A 223 19.49 -16.84 -11.62
C PHE A 223 18.34 -16.36 -12.51
N LYS A 224 18.00 -17.16 -13.51
CA LYS A 224 16.83 -16.95 -14.36
C LYS A 224 16.22 -18.28 -14.72
N ASP A 225 14.95 -18.44 -14.43
CA ASP A 225 14.17 -19.61 -14.80
C ASP A 225 13.40 -19.36 -16.10
N ASN A 226 13.54 -20.25 -17.05
CA ASN A 226 12.87 -20.18 -18.35
C ASN A 226 11.76 -21.21 -18.51
N ALA A 227 11.64 -22.15 -17.59
CA ALA A 227 10.64 -23.22 -17.62
C ALA A 227 10.16 -23.58 -16.22
N PHE A 228 8.94 -24.10 -16.11
CA PHE A 228 8.45 -24.60 -14.82
C PHE A 228 9.31 -25.81 -14.38
N PRO A 229 9.72 -25.88 -13.10
CA PRO A 229 10.70 -26.87 -12.64
C PRO A 229 10.17 -28.30 -12.62
N PHE A 230 8.86 -28.50 -12.69
CA PHE A 230 8.22 -29.81 -12.68
C PHE A 230 7.58 -30.13 -14.02
N ARG A 231 7.50 -31.43 -14.32
CA ARG A 231 6.79 -31.97 -15.47
C ARG A 231 5.88 -33.09 -15.00
N LEU A 232 4.72 -33.23 -15.60
CA LEU A 232 3.81 -34.33 -15.31
C LEU A 232 4.43 -35.63 -15.85
N ALA A 233 4.50 -36.66 -15.01
CA ALA A 233 5.09 -37.96 -15.38
C ALA A 233 4.38 -38.63 -16.58
N GLU A 234 3.06 -38.40 -16.69
CA GLU A 234 2.21 -39.04 -17.70
C GLU A 234 2.46 -38.52 -19.13
N ASN A 235 2.84 -37.25 -19.29
CA ASN A 235 2.90 -36.67 -20.62
C ASN A 235 4.06 -35.66 -20.82
N GLY A 236 4.91 -35.45 -19.81
CA GLY A 236 6.03 -34.50 -19.83
C GLY A 236 5.63 -33.00 -19.92
N LYS A 237 4.36 -32.68 -19.80
CA LYS A 237 3.88 -31.31 -19.86
C LYS A 237 4.08 -30.57 -18.53
N GLU A 238 4.05 -29.24 -18.61
CA GLU A 238 3.98 -28.42 -17.40
C GLU A 238 2.62 -28.59 -16.72
N PRO A 239 2.58 -28.68 -15.38
CA PRO A 239 1.31 -28.75 -14.66
C PRO A 239 0.54 -27.44 -14.77
N VAL A 240 -0.77 -27.51 -14.64
CA VAL A 240 -1.62 -26.32 -14.50
C VAL A 240 -1.52 -25.85 -13.05
N THR A 241 -1.10 -24.62 -12.86
CA THR A 241 -0.93 -24.04 -11.53
C THR A 241 -1.96 -22.95 -11.27
N ALA A 242 -2.39 -22.81 -10.01
CA ALA A 242 -3.27 -21.73 -9.58
C ALA A 242 -2.72 -21.06 -8.33
N TYR A 243 -2.43 -19.77 -8.43
CA TYR A 243 -1.96 -18.96 -7.32
C TYR A 243 -3.08 -18.73 -6.31
N LYS A 244 -2.78 -18.91 -5.02
CA LYS A 244 -3.74 -18.80 -3.90
C LYS A 244 -3.45 -17.62 -2.96
N GLY A 245 -2.39 -16.88 -3.21
CA GLY A 245 -2.01 -15.76 -2.37
C GLY A 245 -0.66 -15.95 -1.68
N TYR A 246 -0.39 -15.11 -0.71
CA TYR A 246 0.80 -15.24 0.14
C TYR A 246 0.48 -14.84 1.58
N LYS A 247 1.31 -15.31 2.50
CA LYS A 247 1.37 -14.85 3.89
C LYS A 247 2.71 -14.18 4.14
N LEU A 248 2.77 -13.28 5.11
CA LEU A 248 4.04 -12.73 5.59
C LEU A 248 4.39 -13.36 6.94
N ILE A 249 5.48 -14.12 6.97
CA ILE A 249 6.05 -14.70 8.19
C ILE A 249 7.33 -13.95 8.49
N ASN A 250 7.36 -13.19 9.58
CA ASN A 250 8.49 -12.31 9.92
C ASN A 250 8.89 -11.39 8.75
N ARG A 251 7.88 -10.88 8.02
CA ARG A 251 8.01 -10.04 6.81
C ARG A 251 8.50 -10.77 5.55
N TYR A 252 8.80 -12.06 5.61
CA TYR A 252 9.10 -12.87 4.43
C TYR A 252 7.82 -13.42 3.83
N PRO A 253 7.63 -13.38 2.50
CA PRO A 253 6.46 -13.95 1.87
C PRO A 253 6.57 -15.47 1.76
N GLU A 254 5.50 -16.15 2.15
CA GLU A 254 5.24 -17.55 1.88
C GLU A 254 4.14 -17.62 0.81
N PHE A 255 4.50 -18.04 -0.40
CA PHE A 255 3.56 -18.09 -1.52
C PHE A 255 2.79 -19.40 -1.54
N HIS A 256 1.47 -19.33 -1.68
CA HIS A 256 0.57 -20.47 -1.72
C HIS A 256 0.03 -20.67 -3.15
N TYR A 257 0.08 -21.88 -3.65
CA TYR A 257 -0.46 -22.25 -4.96
C TYR A 257 -0.79 -23.73 -5.01
N THR A 258 -1.59 -24.14 -5.96
CA THR A 258 -1.90 -25.54 -6.27
C THR A 258 -1.27 -25.95 -7.60
N ILE A 259 -0.94 -27.21 -7.72
CA ILE A 259 -0.47 -27.87 -8.92
C ILE A 259 -1.49 -28.95 -9.30
#